data_2cd9afc1064096c49f8f7c09dc002e51
#
_entry.id   2cd9afc1064096c49f8f7c09dc002e51
#
_cell.length_a   1.000
_cell.length_b   1.000
_cell.length_c   1.000
_cell.angle_alpha   90.00
_cell.angle_beta   90.00
_cell.angle_gamma   90.00
#
_symmetry.space_group_name_H-M   'P 1'
#
loop_
_entity.id
_entity.type
_entity.pdbx_description
1 polymer ?
#
loop_
_entity_poly.entity_id
_entity_poly.type
_entity_poly.pdbx_seq_one_letter_code
_entity_poly.pdbx_strand_id
1 'polypeptide(L)'
;MITKTIISAITLSGCLLANAEASGCPDQYPDGVVPVVRNPPASWNNLIELCAPHGGFVDGYSPVLRVPLYAVEHLTREHIIEHQRNHEGRTDSFRPDDRLTHDQRAELGDYKRSGYDRGHMAPDADSWDEASEYDTFVLSNMVPQAPDNNRELHAHIEGAVRHLAKQDGELYVYTGPVFQGDTQYLHRRVAIPSGIFKLVYDPRTHEASAYLENNVNGPQGQTYTVITPARLTELTGIDFLPGIQTKPLDLPVPRDSGSFGHSRKHGFF
;
A
#
# COMPACT_ATOMS: atom_id res chain seq x y z
N MET A 1 -53.58 38.75 30.69
CA MET A 1 -52.51 38.67 29.65
C MET A 1 -51.44 37.73 30.18
N ILE A 2 -51.35 36.52 29.63
CA ILE A 2 -50.38 35.51 30.02
C ILE A 2 -49.34 35.42 28.91
N THR A 3 -48.14 35.86 29.22
CA THR A 3 -46.99 35.85 28.28
C THR A 3 -46.36 34.45 28.28
N LYS A 4 -46.45 33.73 27.15
CA LYS A 4 -45.74 32.44 27.00
C LYS A 4 -44.30 32.70 26.51
N THR A 5 -43.36 32.35 27.35
CA THR A 5 -41.93 32.32 27.03
C THR A 5 -41.61 31.02 26.28
N ILE A 6 -41.18 31.11 25.04
CA ILE A 6 -40.71 29.97 24.25
C ILE A 6 -39.23 29.80 24.54
N ILE A 7 -38.86 28.67 25.18
CA ILE A 7 -37.47 28.27 25.37
C ILE A 7 -37.06 27.45 24.15
N SER A 8 -36.19 28.01 23.32
CA SER A 8 -35.60 27.32 22.17
C SER A 8 -34.45 26.44 22.67
N ALA A 9 -34.58 25.12 22.53
CA ALA A 9 -33.52 24.19 22.85
C ALA A 9 -32.56 24.11 21.66
N ILE A 10 -31.33 24.57 21.86
CA ILE A 10 -30.22 24.40 20.92
C ILE A 10 -29.65 23.01 21.15
N THR A 11 -29.91 22.09 20.23
CA THR A 11 -29.24 20.78 20.19
C THR A 11 -27.83 20.98 19.63
N LEU A 12 -26.82 20.94 20.50
CA LEU A 12 -25.42 20.79 20.09
C LEU A 12 -25.25 19.38 19.52
N SER A 13 -25.12 19.28 18.18
CA SER A 13 -24.67 18.06 17.53
C SER A 13 -23.18 17.90 17.82
N GLY A 14 -22.86 17.08 18.80
CA GLY A 14 -21.48 16.71 19.12
C GLY A 14 -20.93 15.87 17.97
N CYS A 15 -20.02 16.44 17.20
CA CYS A 15 -19.18 15.70 16.26
C CYS A 15 -18.28 14.79 17.13
N LEU A 16 -18.60 13.48 17.18
CA LEU A 16 -17.70 12.47 17.72
C LEU A 16 -16.46 12.44 16.83
N LEU A 17 -15.41 13.12 17.25
CA LEU A 17 -14.08 12.89 16.73
C LEU A 17 -13.71 11.46 17.16
N ALA A 18 -13.72 10.51 16.22
CA ALA A 18 -13.09 9.23 16.42
C ALA A 18 -11.62 9.52 16.77
N ASN A 19 -11.21 9.17 17.97
CA ASN A 19 -9.80 9.21 18.35
C ASN A 19 -9.10 8.21 17.43
N ALA A 20 -8.33 8.70 16.47
CA ALA A 20 -7.36 7.87 15.75
C ALA A 20 -6.37 7.38 16.80
N GLU A 21 -6.24 6.07 16.98
CA GLU A 21 -5.18 5.50 17.81
C GLU A 21 -3.84 5.95 17.18
N ALA A 22 -2.91 6.38 18.05
CA ALA A 22 -1.59 6.79 17.58
C ALA A 22 -0.85 5.57 17.03
N SER A 23 -0.24 5.71 15.86
CA SER A 23 0.60 4.66 15.26
C SER A 23 1.79 4.31 16.15
N GLY A 24 2.17 3.02 16.16
CA GLY A 24 3.42 2.54 16.75
C GLY A 24 4.66 2.97 15.95
N CYS A 25 4.49 3.37 14.69
CA CYS A 25 5.55 3.77 13.76
C CYS A 25 5.14 5.02 12.94
N PRO A 26 4.96 6.17 13.60
CA PRO A 26 4.40 7.38 12.98
C PRO A 26 5.25 7.94 11.83
N ASP A 27 6.55 7.71 11.83
CA ASP A 27 7.49 8.22 10.82
C ASP A 27 7.25 7.60 9.42
N GLN A 28 6.51 6.49 9.35
CA GLN A 28 6.14 5.86 8.09
C GLN A 28 4.90 6.48 7.44
N TYR A 29 4.19 7.38 8.14
CA TYR A 29 2.99 8.04 7.64
C TYR A 29 3.21 9.54 7.44
N PRO A 30 2.62 10.16 6.39
CA PRO A 30 2.65 11.61 6.25
C PRO A 30 2.07 12.27 7.51
N ASP A 31 2.82 13.20 8.11
CA ASP A 31 2.42 13.89 9.35
C ASP A 31 2.02 12.95 10.52
N GLY A 32 2.44 11.69 10.47
CA GLY A 32 2.07 10.66 11.46
C GLY A 32 0.60 10.21 11.38
N VAL A 33 -0.11 10.53 10.30
CA VAL A 33 -1.55 10.29 10.16
C VAL A 33 -1.83 8.94 9.49
N VAL A 34 -2.44 8.04 10.27
CA VAL A 34 -2.79 6.68 9.82
C VAL A 34 -3.98 6.70 8.84
N PRO A 35 -4.01 5.82 7.82
CA PRO A 35 -5.16 5.66 6.93
C PRO A 35 -6.46 5.35 7.67
N VAL A 36 -7.57 5.89 7.17
CA VAL A 36 -8.89 5.71 7.77
C VAL A 36 -9.75 4.79 6.91
N VAL A 37 -10.23 3.69 7.51
CA VAL A 37 -11.21 2.81 6.84
C VAL A 37 -12.59 3.46 6.92
N ARG A 38 -13.16 3.85 5.79
CA ARG A 38 -14.39 4.66 5.72
C ARG A 38 -15.68 3.83 5.77
N ASN A 39 -15.75 2.75 5.02
CA ASN A 39 -16.91 1.86 4.97
C ASN A 39 -16.42 0.41 4.78
N PRO A 40 -15.82 -0.19 5.80
CA PRO A 40 -15.22 -1.49 5.64
C PRO A 40 -16.31 -2.54 5.44
N PRO A 41 -16.11 -3.52 4.54
CA PRO A 41 -16.78 -4.80 4.66
C PRO A 41 -16.55 -5.35 6.08
N ALA A 42 -17.52 -6.06 6.64
CA ALA A 42 -17.42 -6.60 8.02
C ALA A 42 -16.14 -7.43 8.24
N SER A 43 -15.59 -8.03 7.16
CA SER A 43 -14.32 -8.77 7.16
C SER A 43 -13.05 -7.91 7.32
N TRP A 44 -13.15 -6.57 7.26
CA TRP A 44 -11.98 -5.67 7.34
C TRP A 44 -11.90 -4.89 8.65
N ASN A 45 -12.85 -5.10 9.56
CA ASN A 45 -13.04 -4.26 10.75
C ASN A 45 -11.93 -4.37 11.81
N ASN A 46 -10.97 -5.26 11.67
CA ASN A 46 -9.91 -5.49 12.66
C ASN A 46 -8.54 -5.54 11.96
N LEU A 47 -8.11 -4.41 11.38
CA LEU A 47 -6.76 -4.31 10.89
C LEU A 47 -5.77 -4.34 12.04
N ILE A 48 -4.66 -5.05 11.83
CA ILE A 48 -3.52 -5.08 12.74
C ILE A 48 -2.42 -4.25 12.10
N GLU A 49 -1.96 -3.21 12.82
CA GLU A 49 -0.78 -2.47 12.41
C GLU A 49 0.47 -3.30 12.74
N LEU A 50 1.29 -3.56 11.73
CA LEU A 50 2.51 -4.34 11.85
C LEU A 50 3.70 -3.52 11.36
N CYS A 51 4.36 -2.82 12.28
CA CYS A 51 5.61 -2.12 11.96
C CYS A 51 6.72 -3.11 11.64
N ALA A 52 7.49 -2.89 10.57
CA ALA A 52 8.70 -3.65 10.32
C ALA A 52 9.70 -3.46 11.49
N PRO A 53 10.27 -4.53 12.05
CA PRO A 53 11.15 -4.44 13.23
C PRO A 53 12.36 -3.52 13.06
N HIS A 54 12.92 -3.45 11.85
CA HIS A 54 14.07 -2.59 11.52
C HIS A 54 13.65 -1.32 10.75
N GLY A 55 12.34 -1.02 10.71
CA GLY A 55 11.78 0.11 9.97
C GLY A 55 11.53 -0.23 8.49
N GLY A 56 11.36 0.80 7.67
CA GLY A 56 11.16 0.67 6.23
C GLY A 56 9.70 0.67 5.81
N PHE A 57 8.84 -0.06 6.51
CA PHE A 57 7.41 -0.10 6.16
C PHE A 57 6.50 -0.44 7.34
N VAL A 58 5.22 -0.25 7.11
CA VAL A 58 4.14 -0.66 8.02
C VAL A 58 3.03 -1.32 7.22
N ASP A 59 2.60 -2.50 7.63
CA ASP A 59 1.44 -3.17 7.07
C ASP A 59 0.16 -2.83 7.85
N GLY A 60 -0.90 -2.41 7.15
CA GLY A 60 -2.26 -2.47 7.63
C GLY A 60 -2.85 -3.85 7.31
N TYR A 61 -2.62 -4.82 8.17
CA TYR A 61 -2.86 -6.24 7.90
C TYR A 61 -4.27 -6.70 8.26
N SER A 62 -4.89 -7.48 7.36
CA SER A 62 -6.18 -8.13 7.61
C SER A 62 -6.01 -9.60 8.04
N PRO A 63 -6.25 -9.96 9.30
CA PRO A 63 -6.14 -11.35 9.76
C PRO A 63 -7.23 -12.26 9.14
N VAL A 64 -8.33 -11.68 8.65
CA VAL A 64 -9.42 -12.41 7.99
C VAL A 64 -9.05 -12.78 6.56
N LEU A 65 -8.47 -11.84 5.80
CA LEU A 65 -8.04 -12.05 4.42
C LEU A 65 -6.64 -12.68 4.35
N ARG A 66 -5.86 -12.59 5.43
CA ARG A 66 -4.47 -13.04 5.57
C ARG A 66 -3.52 -12.39 4.56
N VAL A 67 -3.78 -11.11 4.28
CA VAL A 67 -2.95 -10.25 3.45
C VAL A 67 -2.95 -8.83 4.04
N PRO A 68 -1.93 -8.01 3.75
CA PRO A 68 -2.00 -6.59 4.04
C PRO A 68 -3.04 -5.94 3.13
N LEU A 69 -3.83 -5.00 3.64
CA LEU A 69 -4.67 -4.11 2.81
C LEU A 69 -3.86 -2.95 2.26
N TYR A 70 -2.76 -2.65 2.91
CA TYR A 70 -1.69 -1.77 2.42
C TYR A 70 -0.39 -2.06 3.16
N ALA A 71 0.73 -1.82 2.51
CA ALA A 71 2.00 -1.49 3.12
C ALA A 71 2.26 -0.02 2.84
N VAL A 72 2.77 0.73 3.82
CA VAL A 72 3.22 2.11 3.63
C VAL A 72 4.70 2.23 3.91
N GLU A 73 5.39 3.01 3.08
CA GLU A 73 6.82 3.28 3.15
C GLU A 73 7.07 4.78 3.11
N HIS A 74 7.96 5.27 3.97
CA HIS A 74 8.59 6.57 3.80
C HIS A 74 9.89 6.36 3.00
N LEU A 75 9.78 6.42 1.68
CA LEU A 75 10.88 6.14 0.76
C LEU A 75 11.72 7.40 0.54
N THR A 76 12.97 7.37 0.99
CA THR A 76 13.90 8.51 0.88
C THR A 76 15.01 8.25 -0.12
N ARG A 77 15.60 9.33 -0.65
CA ARG A 77 16.81 9.27 -1.49
C ARG A 77 17.95 8.55 -0.79
N GLU A 78 18.11 8.80 0.49
CA GLU A 78 19.15 8.23 1.34
C GLU A 78 19.03 6.71 1.40
N HIS A 79 17.83 6.17 1.68
CA HIS A 79 17.57 4.73 1.72
C HIS A 79 17.90 4.06 0.38
N ILE A 80 17.49 4.68 -0.75
CA ILE A 80 17.79 4.15 -2.10
C ILE A 80 19.30 4.13 -2.38
N ILE A 81 20.02 5.17 -1.96
CA ILE A 81 21.48 5.22 -2.15
C ILE A 81 22.18 4.19 -1.27
N GLU A 82 21.73 4.01 -0.03
CA GLU A 82 22.28 3.02 0.90
C GLU A 82 22.04 1.60 0.39
N HIS A 83 20.84 1.30 -0.09
CA HIS A 83 20.55 0.03 -0.76
C HIS A 83 21.57 -0.26 -1.88
N GLN A 84 21.78 0.70 -2.78
CA GLN A 84 22.70 0.54 -3.92
C GLN A 84 24.17 0.31 -3.51
N ARG A 85 24.56 0.75 -2.30
CA ARG A 85 25.91 0.56 -1.76
C ARG A 85 26.08 -0.74 -1.00
N ASN A 86 25.04 -1.15 -0.27
CA ASN A 86 25.12 -2.24 0.72
C ASN A 86 24.50 -3.56 0.23
N HIS A 87 23.81 -3.53 -0.92
CA HIS A 87 23.10 -4.72 -1.41
C HIS A 87 24.08 -5.77 -1.94
N GLU A 88 24.21 -6.89 -1.23
CA GLU A 88 25.05 -8.04 -1.60
C GLU A 88 24.30 -9.13 -2.37
N GLY A 89 23.02 -8.90 -2.67
CA GLY A 89 22.11 -9.82 -3.37
C GLY A 89 20.91 -10.24 -2.51
N ARG A 90 19.82 -10.54 -3.16
CA ARG A 90 18.54 -10.88 -2.58
C ARG A 90 18.57 -12.24 -1.85
N THR A 91 18.04 -12.31 -0.64
CA THR A 91 18.12 -13.52 0.20
C THR A 91 16.90 -14.43 0.16
N ASP A 92 15.78 -14.07 -0.47
CA ASP A 92 14.54 -14.89 -0.54
C ASP A 92 14.11 -15.55 0.78
N SER A 93 14.29 -14.88 1.91
CA SER A 93 14.06 -15.38 3.26
C SER A 93 12.57 -15.40 3.67
N PHE A 94 11.68 -15.82 2.76
CA PHE A 94 10.24 -15.86 2.99
C PHE A 94 9.86 -16.69 4.23
N ARG A 95 9.03 -16.11 5.09
CA ARG A 95 8.61 -16.71 6.34
C ARG A 95 7.23 -16.25 6.79
N PRO A 96 6.48 -17.07 7.55
CA PRO A 96 5.29 -16.59 8.26
C PRO A 96 5.66 -15.46 9.22
N ASP A 97 4.71 -14.57 9.51
CA ASP A 97 4.91 -13.54 10.51
C ASP A 97 4.57 -14.09 11.91
N ASP A 98 5.59 -14.23 12.76
CA ASP A 98 5.45 -14.82 14.10
C ASP A 98 4.76 -13.88 15.11
N ARG A 99 4.52 -12.63 14.75
CA ARG A 99 3.69 -11.69 15.54
C ARG A 99 2.20 -12.02 15.46
N LEU A 100 1.80 -12.82 14.47
CA LEU A 100 0.44 -13.27 14.23
C LEU A 100 0.27 -14.75 14.63
N THR A 101 -0.93 -15.09 15.12
CA THR A 101 -1.25 -16.50 15.36
C THR A 101 -1.41 -17.25 14.05
N HIS A 102 -1.27 -18.59 14.09
CA HIS A 102 -1.44 -19.46 12.91
C HIS A 102 -2.79 -19.25 12.18
N ASP A 103 -3.85 -18.94 12.91
CA ASP A 103 -5.18 -18.71 12.32
C ASP A 103 -5.32 -17.33 11.67
N GLN A 104 -4.43 -16.39 12.03
CA GLN A 104 -4.44 -15.03 11.51
C GLN A 104 -3.52 -14.83 10.31
N ARG A 105 -2.48 -15.66 10.14
CA ARG A 105 -1.42 -15.44 9.16
C ARG A 105 -1.49 -16.37 7.96
N ALA A 106 -0.84 -15.98 6.87
CA ALA A 106 -0.51 -16.84 5.75
C ALA A 106 0.69 -17.73 6.10
N GLU A 107 0.72 -18.93 5.52
CA GLU A 107 1.80 -19.89 5.66
C GLU A 107 2.47 -20.15 4.30
N LEU A 108 3.74 -20.57 4.29
CA LEU A 108 4.45 -20.91 3.04
C LEU A 108 3.71 -21.98 2.21
N GLY A 109 3.02 -22.88 2.91
CA GLY A 109 2.21 -23.93 2.29
C GLY A 109 1.04 -23.40 1.47
N ASP A 110 0.48 -22.24 1.83
CA ASP A 110 -0.65 -21.64 1.13
C ASP A 110 -0.27 -21.21 -0.29
N TYR A 111 0.99 -20.81 -0.53
CA TYR A 111 1.50 -20.41 -1.85
C TYR A 111 2.05 -21.57 -2.68
N LYS A 112 2.30 -22.72 -2.06
CA LYS A 112 2.93 -23.85 -2.75
C LYS A 112 2.03 -24.42 -3.85
N ARG A 113 2.53 -24.40 -5.10
CA ARG A 113 1.80 -24.86 -6.29
C ARG A 113 0.47 -24.13 -6.53
N SER A 114 0.35 -22.91 -6.07
CA SER A 114 -0.86 -22.09 -6.25
C SER A 114 -0.97 -21.48 -7.63
N GLY A 115 0.13 -21.34 -8.35
CA GLY A 115 0.20 -20.56 -9.60
C GLY A 115 0.41 -19.06 -9.38
N TYR A 116 0.50 -18.63 -8.13
CA TYR A 116 0.76 -17.24 -7.74
C TYR A 116 2.14 -17.09 -7.08
N ASP A 117 2.76 -15.94 -7.32
CA ASP A 117 3.93 -15.50 -6.59
C ASP A 117 3.55 -14.95 -5.20
N ARG A 118 4.52 -14.83 -4.33
CA ARG A 118 4.46 -14.04 -3.11
C ARG A 118 4.83 -12.60 -3.51
N GLY A 119 3.83 -11.81 -3.90
CA GLY A 119 4.03 -10.43 -4.34
C GLY A 119 4.25 -9.53 -3.15
N HIS A 120 5.34 -8.77 -3.14
CA HIS A 120 5.66 -7.80 -2.10
C HIS A 120 4.76 -6.57 -2.20
N MET A 121 4.32 -6.05 -1.05
CA MET A 121 3.69 -4.73 -1.00
C MET A 121 4.75 -3.65 -0.70
N ALA A 122 5.61 -3.86 0.29
CA ALA A 122 6.86 -3.12 0.45
C ALA A 122 8.00 -3.96 -0.17
N PRO A 123 8.61 -3.53 -1.30
CA PRO A 123 9.60 -4.34 -2.01
C PRO A 123 10.95 -4.40 -1.29
N ASP A 124 11.66 -5.51 -1.46
CA ASP A 124 13.01 -5.71 -0.92
C ASP A 124 14.02 -4.64 -1.41
N ALA A 125 13.84 -4.16 -2.65
CA ALA A 125 14.71 -3.14 -3.24
C ALA A 125 14.53 -1.72 -2.67
N ASP A 126 13.55 -1.51 -1.78
CA ASP A 126 13.33 -0.23 -1.07
C ASP A 126 13.96 -0.25 0.34
N SER A 127 14.48 -1.41 0.79
CA SER A 127 15.29 -1.55 2.01
C SER A 127 16.67 -0.89 1.86
N TRP A 128 17.37 -0.64 2.95
CA TRP A 128 18.70 0.02 2.93
C TRP A 128 19.83 -0.85 3.47
N ASP A 129 19.50 -1.95 4.18
CA ASP A 129 20.45 -2.91 4.73
C ASP A 129 19.84 -4.33 4.80
N GLU A 130 20.64 -5.33 5.17
CA GLU A 130 20.19 -6.72 5.29
C GLU A 130 19.04 -6.92 6.28
N ALA A 131 19.00 -6.14 7.36
CA ALA A 131 17.98 -6.28 8.39
C ALA A 131 16.62 -5.76 7.92
N SER A 132 16.59 -4.58 7.28
CA SER A 132 15.39 -4.02 6.67
C SER A 132 14.93 -4.84 5.46
N GLU A 133 15.88 -5.41 4.65
CA GLU A 133 15.55 -6.34 3.58
C GLU A 133 14.91 -7.62 4.14
N TYR A 134 15.49 -8.21 5.18
CA TYR A 134 14.94 -9.41 5.81
C TYR A 134 13.49 -9.20 6.27
N ASP A 135 13.15 -8.02 6.79
CA ASP A 135 11.78 -7.71 7.22
C ASP A 135 10.78 -7.75 6.06
N THR A 136 11.19 -7.37 4.83
CA THR A 136 10.27 -7.39 3.68
C THR A 136 9.76 -8.77 3.32
N PHE A 137 10.46 -9.86 3.69
CA PHE A 137 10.13 -11.25 3.33
C PHE A 137 9.13 -11.93 4.29
N VAL A 138 8.50 -11.20 5.21
CA VAL A 138 7.39 -11.75 6.01
C VAL A 138 6.13 -11.91 5.16
N LEU A 139 5.37 -12.99 5.37
CA LEU A 139 4.13 -13.24 4.61
C LEU A 139 3.01 -12.24 4.93
N SER A 140 3.12 -11.43 6.00
CA SER A 140 2.23 -10.31 6.26
C SER A 140 2.38 -9.16 5.26
N ASN A 141 3.54 -9.04 4.60
CA ASN A 141 3.83 -8.09 3.52
C ASN A 141 3.53 -8.65 2.11
N MET A 142 2.88 -9.82 2.01
CA MET A 142 2.68 -10.53 0.73
C MET A 142 1.23 -10.63 0.34
N VAL A 143 0.98 -10.54 -0.98
CA VAL A 143 -0.29 -10.94 -1.59
C VAL A 143 -0.07 -12.02 -2.65
N PRO A 144 -1.07 -12.89 -2.92
CA PRO A 144 -1.05 -13.75 -4.10
C PRO A 144 -1.06 -12.89 -5.37
N GLN A 145 0.07 -12.81 -6.07
CA GLN A 145 0.24 -12.00 -7.27
C GLN A 145 0.51 -12.85 -8.49
N ALA A 146 -0.14 -12.52 -9.60
CA ALA A 146 0.06 -13.20 -10.87
C ALA A 146 1.51 -13.02 -11.34
N PRO A 147 2.24 -14.11 -11.71
CA PRO A 147 3.65 -14.05 -12.04
C PRO A 147 4.03 -13.02 -13.12
N ASP A 148 3.24 -12.91 -14.20
CA ASP A 148 3.54 -11.94 -15.26
C ASP A 148 3.37 -10.49 -14.76
N ASN A 149 2.34 -10.21 -13.93
CA ASN A 149 2.18 -8.90 -13.34
C ASN A 149 3.32 -8.60 -12.35
N ASN A 150 3.60 -9.51 -11.42
CA ASN A 150 4.60 -9.33 -10.37
C ASN A 150 6.01 -9.08 -10.93
N ARG A 151 6.43 -9.91 -11.89
CA ARG A 151 7.82 -9.95 -12.36
C ARG A 151 8.15 -8.91 -13.44
N GLU A 152 7.13 -8.31 -14.06
CA GLU A 152 7.28 -7.36 -15.14
C GLU A 152 6.70 -5.99 -14.78
N LEU A 153 5.40 -5.76 -14.98
CA LEU A 153 4.79 -4.43 -14.79
C LEU A 153 4.99 -3.88 -13.39
N HIS A 154 4.68 -4.69 -12.35
CA HIS A 154 4.82 -4.25 -10.97
C HIS A 154 6.26 -3.86 -10.62
N ALA A 155 7.23 -4.71 -11.00
CA ALA A 155 8.65 -4.42 -10.82
C ALA A 155 9.10 -3.13 -11.57
N HIS A 156 8.55 -2.87 -12.76
CA HIS A 156 8.81 -1.62 -13.49
C HIS A 156 8.21 -0.38 -12.80
N ILE A 157 7.01 -0.51 -12.23
CA ILE A 157 6.38 0.55 -11.44
C ILE A 157 7.21 0.87 -10.19
N GLU A 158 7.66 -0.15 -9.46
CA GLU A 158 8.55 0.02 -8.32
C GLU A 158 9.84 0.75 -8.69
N GLY A 159 10.49 0.33 -9.78
CA GLY A 159 11.67 1.00 -10.31
C GLY A 159 11.43 2.47 -10.69
N ALA A 160 10.28 2.78 -11.28
CA ALA A 160 9.87 4.13 -11.62
C ALA A 160 9.64 5.01 -10.38
N VAL A 161 9.00 4.45 -9.33
CA VAL A 161 8.76 5.16 -8.06
C VAL A 161 10.08 5.41 -7.31
N ARG A 162 11.00 4.42 -7.25
CA ARG A 162 12.36 4.63 -6.70
C ARG A 162 13.12 5.74 -7.42
N HIS A 163 13.01 5.77 -8.76
CA HIS A 163 13.64 6.84 -9.54
C HIS A 163 13.07 8.22 -9.18
N LEU A 164 11.75 8.33 -9.04
CA LEU A 164 11.07 9.56 -8.61
C LEU A 164 11.51 9.98 -7.20
N ALA A 165 11.53 9.07 -6.22
CA ALA A 165 11.99 9.34 -4.85
C ALA A 165 13.44 9.83 -4.83
N LYS A 166 14.30 9.23 -5.67
CA LYS A 166 15.70 9.66 -5.80
C LYS A 166 15.82 11.08 -6.37
N GLN A 167 14.94 11.49 -7.28
CA GLN A 167 14.90 12.83 -7.85
C GLN A 167 14.33 13.85 -6.86
N ASP A 168 13.21 13.51 -6.23
CA ASP A 168 12.44 14.43 -5.42
C ASP A 168 12.91 14.52 -3.96
N GLY A 169 13.63 13.52 -3.46
CA GLY A 169 14.21 13.45 -2.13
C GLY A 169 13.48 12.49 -1.21
N GLU A 170 12.15 12.58 -1.14
CA GLU A 170 11.31 11.71 -0.34
C GLU A 170 9.91 11.53 -0.93
N LEU A 171 9.31 10.39 -0.70
CA LEU A 171 7.92 10.08 -1.05
C LEU A 171 7.31 9.20 0.04
N TYR A 172 6.00 9.31 0.24
CA TYR A 172 5.22 8.28 0.92
C TYR A 172 4.55 7.39 -0.12
N VAL A 173 4.76 6.09 0.01
CA VAL A 173 4.28 5.10 -0.97
C VAL A 173 3.37 4.10 -0.26
N TYR A 174 2.12 3.99 -0.70
CA TYR A 174 1.18 2.98 -0.23
C TYR A 174 0.96 1.96 -1.33
N THR A 175 1.27 0.71 -1.07
CA THR A 175 1.02 -0.40 -2.01
C THR A 175 0.03 -1.36 -1.38
N GLY A 176 -0.93 -1.85 -2.15
CA GLY A 176 -1.91 -2.78 -1.60
C GLY A 176 -2.82 -3.42 -2.63
N PRO A 177 -3.62 -4.40 -2.19
CA PRO A 177 -4.57 -5.11 -3.01
C PRO A 177 -5.85 -4.32 -3.25
N VAL A 178 -6.49 -4.58 -4.39
CA VAL A 178 -7.88 -4.21 -4.67
C VAL A 178 -8.69 -5.49 -4.83
N PHE A 179 -9.86 -5.54 -4.19
CA PHE A 179 -10.80 -6.65 -4.28
C PHE A 179 -12.08 -6.19 -4.97
N GLN A 180 -12.28 -6.62 -6.21
CA GLN A 180 -13.50 -6.35 -6.99
C GLN A 180 -14.19 -7.65 -7.36
N GLY A 181 -15.52 -7.68 -7.24
CA GLY A 181 -16.31 -8.90 -7.45
C GLY A 181 -16.12 -9.94 -6.34
N ASP A 182 -16.32 -11.21 -6.69
CA ASP A 182 -16.19 -12.32 -5.76
C ASP A 182 -14.71 -12.62 -5.45
N THR A 183 -14.32 -12.46 -4.19
CA THR A 183 -12.95 -12.74 -3.75
C THR A 183 -12.64 -14.23 -3.82
N GLN A 184 -11.60 -14.59 -4.54
CA GLN A 184 -11.04 -15.93 -4.60
C GLN A 184 -9.98 -16.12 -3.50
N TYR A 185 -9.65 -17.36 -3.14
CA TYR A 185 -8.72 -17.67 -2.06
C TYR A 185 -7.78 -18.81 -2.42
N LEU A 186 -6.50 -18.67 -2.10
CA LEU A 186 -5.55 -19.80 -2.07
C LEU A 186 -5.98 -20.75 -0.95
N HIS A 187 -6.19 -22.02 -1.29
CA HIS A 187 -6.58 -23.08 -0.33
C HIS A 187 -7.68 -22.67 0.66
N ARG A 188 -8.58 -21.77 0.28
CA ARG A 188 -9.65 -21.17 1.11
C ARG A 188 -9.12 -20.38 2.31
N ARG A 189 -7.88 -19.89 2.25
CA ARG A 189 -7.21 -19.25 3.37
C ARG A 189 -6.75 -17.83 3.06
N VAL A 190 -5.99 -17.63 1.99
CA VAL A 190 -5.38 -16.35 1.65
C VAL A 190 -6.12 -15.72 0.48
N ALA A 191 -6.64 -14.51 0.66
CA ALA A 191 -7.40 -13.82 -0.36
C ALA A 191 -6.53 -13.45 -1.57
N ILE A 192 -7.06 -13.66 -2.78
CA ILE A 192 -6.41 -13.31 -4.04
C ILE A 192 -6.99 -11.98 -4.52
N PRO A 193 -6.20 -10.91 -4.62
CA PRO A 193 -6.68 -9.63 -5.11
C PRO A 193 -6.99 -9.68 -6.61
N SER A 194 -7.99 -8.89 -7.03
CA SER A 194 -8.31 -8.67 -8.45
C SER A 194 -7.36 -7.68 -9.13
N GLY A 195 -6.75 -6.79 -8.33
CA GLY A 195 -5.79 -5.79 -8.78
C GLY A 195 -4.87 -5.37 -7.64
N ILE A 196 -3.85 -4.60 -7.99
CA ILE A 196 -2.89 -4.01 -7.05
C ILE A 196 -2.80 -2.52 -7.34
N PHE A 197 -2.69 -1.72 -6.30
CA PHE A 197 -2.43 -0.29 -6.43
C PHE A 197 -1.06 0.08 -5.84
N LYS A 198 -0.48 1.15 -6.35
CA LYS A 198 0.66 1.84 -5.74
C LYS A 198 0.39 3.34 -5.75
N LEU A 199 -0.04 3.88 -4.59
CA LEU A 199 -0.29 5.30 -4.38
C LEU A 199 1.02 5.98 -3.97
N VAL A 200 1.35 7.05 -4.66
CA VAL A 200 2.55 7.87 -4.41
C VAL A 200 2.11 9.25 -3.98
N TYR A 201 2.66 9.73 -2.87
CA TYR A 201 2.43 11.08 -2.34
C TYR A 201 3.78 11.81 -2.13
N ASP A 202 3.94 12.99 -2.73
CA ASP A 202 5.06 13.91 -2.49
C ASP A 202 4.66 14.92 -1.41
N PRO A 203 5.24 14.86 -0.20
CA PRO A 203 4.88 15.76 0.90
C PRO A 203 5.31 17.23 0.66
N ARG A 204 6.26 17.47 -0.22
CA ARG A 204 6.77 18.81 -0.51
C ARG A 204 5.86 19.59 -1.46
N THR A 205 5.24 18.91 -2.41
CA THR A 205 4.34 19.52 -3.41
C THR A 205 2.87 19.32 -3.10
N HIS A 206 2.54 18.42 -2.16
CA HIS A 206 1.20 17.92 -1.88
C HIS A 206 0.53 17.33 -3.14
N GLU A 207 1.30 16.62 -3.95
CA GLU A 207 0.81 15.92 -5.12
C GLU A 207 0.71 14.42 -4.85
N ALA A 208 -0.36 13.79 -5.35
CA ALA A 208 -0.56 12.35 -5.21
C ALA A 208 -1.34 11.77 -6.39
N SER A 209 -0.93 10.59 -6.82
CA SER A 209 -1.64 9.76 -7.79
C SER A 209 -1.31 8.28 -7.53
N ALA A 210 -2.13 7.37 -8.04
CA ALA A 210 -1.90 5.95 -7.88
C ALA A 210 -1.87 5.23 -9.22
N TYR A 211 -0.91 4.31 -9.38
CA TYR A 211 -1.03 3.24 -10.37
C TYR A 211 -2.08 2.23 -9.88
N LEU A 212 -2.88 1.73 -10.80
CA LEU A 212 -3.81 0.63 -10.58
C LEU A 212 -3.58 -0.42 -11.66
N GLU A 213 -3.26 -1.62 -11.25
CA GLU A 213 -2.88 -2.76 -12.09
C GLU A 213 -3.87 -3.91 -11.96
N ASN A 214 -3.99 -4.74 -13.02
CA ASN A 214 -4.76 -5.98 -12.96
C ASN A 214 -3.86 -7.13 -12.47
N ASN A 215 -4.34 -7.90 -11.49
CA ASN A 215 -3.61 -9.06 -10.96
C ASN A 215 -3.90 -10.34 -11.79
N VAL A 216 -3.48 -10.33 -13.05
CA VAL A 216 -3.68 -11.45 -14.00
C VAL A 216 -2.42 -11.70 -14.83
N ASN A 217 -2.29 -12.92 -15.36
CA ASN A 217 -1.21 -13.25 -16.31
C ASN A 217 -1.55 -12.76 -17.72
N GLY A 218 -0.53 -12.69 -18.56
CA GLY A 218 -0.64 -12.29 -19.97
C GLY A 218 -0.76 -10.78 -20.19
N PRO A 219 -1.12 -10.33 -21.41
CA PRO A 219 -1.06 -8.93 -21.78
C PRO A 219 -1.90 -7.98 -20.91
N GLN A 220 -2.98 -8.47 -20.33
CA GLN A 220 -3.83 -7.67 -19.43
C GLN A 220 -3.16 -7.38 -18.08
N GLY A 221 -2.25 -8.26 -17.60
CA GLY A 221 -1.42 -8.04 -16.41
C GLY A 221 -0.28 -7.05 -16.66
N GLN A 222 -0.08 -6.63 -17.90
CA GLN A 222 0.93 -5.64 -18.31
C GLN A 222 0.29 -4.26 -18.57
N THR A 223 -0.90 -4.01 -18.04
CA THR A 223 -1.61 -2.74 -18.19
C THR A 223 -1.89 -2.09 -16.85
N TYR A 224 -1.80 -0.78 -16.81
CA TYR A 224 -2.17 0.03 -15.63
C TYR A 224 -2.99 1.25 -16.03
N THR A 225 -3.67 1.81 -15.04
CA THR A 225 -4.30 3.13 -15.12
C THR A 225 -3.78 4.02 -14.00
N VAL A 226 -3.73 5.32 -14.23
CA VAL A 226 -3.44 6.30 -13.17
C VAL A 226 -4.75 6.86 -12.65
N ILE A 227 -4.94 6.79 -11.33
CA ILE A 227 -6.15 7.23 -10.65
C ILE A 227 -5.81 8.22 -9.52
N THR A 228 -6.81 8.99 -9.10
CA THR A 228 -6.69 9.90 -7.96
C THR A 228 -6.79 9.16 -6.62
N PRO A 229 -6.28 9.73 -5.50
CA PRO A 229 -6.49 9.18 -4.16
C PRO A 229 -7.98 9.00 -3.81
N ALA A 230 -8.84 9.94 -4.23
CA ALA A 230 -10.28 9.83 -4.02
C ALA A 230 -10.88 8.61 -4.74
N ARG A 231 -10.47 8.35 -6.00
CA ARG A 231 -10.90 7.16 -6.73
C ARG A 231 -10.39 5.87 -6.08
N LEU A 232 -9.18 5.89 -5.56
CA LEU A 232 -8.63 4.76 -4.81
C LEU A 232 -9.43 4.49 -3.52
N THR A 233 -9.82 5.54 -2.79
CA THR A 233 -10.70 5.42 -1.61
C THR A 233 -12.06 4.79 -1.97
N GLU A 234 -12.66 5.14 -3.10
CA GLU A 234 -13.90 4.50 -3.57
C GLU A 234 -13.73 3.00 -3.84
N LEU A 235 -12.58 2.60 -4.38
CA LEU A 235 -12.29 1.20 -4.74
C LEU A 235 -11.95 0.33 -3.52
N THR A 236 -11.22 0.89 -2.55
CA THR A 236 -10.69 0.16 -1.39
C THR A 236 -11.49 0.35 -0.11
N GLY A 237 -12.26 1.43 -0.01
CA GLY A 237 -12.90 1.85 1.24
C GLY A 237 -11.93 2.46 2.25
N ILE A 238 -10.67 2.71 1.87
CA ILE A 238 -9.61 3.26 2.73
C ILE A 238 -9.21 4.64 2.22
N ASP A 239 -9.29 5.64 3.11
CA ASP A 239 -8.72 6.96 2.88
C ASP A 239 -7.25 6.93 3.37
N PHE A 240 -6.32 6.94 2.44
CA PHE A 240 -4.89 6.81 2.73
C PHE A 240 -4.25 8.13 3.18
N LEU A 241 -4.86 9.27 2.84
CA LEU A 241 -4.32 10.61 3.11
C LEU A 241 -5.39 11.48 3.82
N PRO A 242 -5.93 11.01 4.98
CA PRO A 242 -7.05 11.70 5.63
C PRO A 242 -6.65 13.10 6.08
N GLY A 243 -7.44 14.10 5.65
CA GLY A 243 -7.18 15.50 5.96
C GLY A 243 -6.15 16.19 5.08
N ILE A 244 -5.40 15.47 4.26
CA ILE A 244 -4.42 16.03 3.33
C ILE A 244 -5.11 16.38 2.01
N GLN A 245 -5.00 17.65 1.60
CA GLN A 245 -5.48 18.11 0.30
C GLN A 245 -4.41 17.88 -0.75
N THR A 246 -4.71 17.07 -1.78
CA THR A 246 -3.74 16.71 -2.81
C THR A 246 -4.10 17.27 -4.18
N LYS A 247 -3.06 17.51 -5.00
CA LYS A 247 -3.16 17.73 -6.44
C LYS A 247 -2.69 16.46 -7.16
N PRO A 248 -3.04 16.26 -8.45
CA PRO A 248 -2.53 15.15 -9.23
C PRO A 248 -1.00 15.18 -9.35
N LEU A 249 -0.34 14.07 -9.03
CA LEU A 249 1.07 13.83 -9.29
C LEU A 249 1.24 13.24 -10.69
N ASP A 250 2.17 13.79 -11.47
CA ASP A 250 2.55 13.22 -12.78
C ASP A 250 3.48 12.03 -12.57
N LEU A 251 2.92 10.85 -12.52
CA LEU A 251 3.65 9.62 -12.28
C LEU A 251 4.50 9.22 -13.49
N PRO A 252 5.76 8.77 -13.28
CA PRO A 252 6.61 8.33 -14.37
C PRO A 252 6.03 7.09 -15.09
N VAL A 253 6.26 7.01 -16.40
CA VAL A 253 5.87 5.82 -17.18
C VAL A 253 6.78 4.66 -16.80
N PRO A 254 6.24 3.52 -16.30
CA PRO A 254 7.03 2.33 -15.99
C PRO A 254 7.76 1.82 -17.25
N ARG A 255 9.04 1.50 -17.13
CA ARG A 255 9.88 1.01 -18.24
C ARG A 255 10.90 0.03 -17.71
N ASP A 256 11.41 -0.84 -18.58
CA ASP A 256 12.58 -1.64 -18.28
C ASP A 256 13.72 -0.76 -17.76
N SER A 257 14.40 -1.19 -16.71
CA SER A 257 15.44 -0.45 -15.99
C SER A 257 16.63 0.03 -16.83
N GLY A 258 16.67 -0.30 -18.13
CA GLY A 258 17.66 0.16 -19.09
C GLY A 258 17.29 1.40 -19.93
N SER A 259 16.08 1.98 -19.76
CA SER A 259 15.55 2.98 -20.69
C SER A 259 14.85 4.17 -20.01
N PHE A 260 15.49 4.84 -19.06
CA PHE A 260 14.96 6.11 -18.52
C PHE A 260 15.33 7.30 -19.41
N GLY A 261 14.53 7.50 -20.47
CA GLY A 261 14.58 8.71 -21.30
C GLY A 261 13.23 9.41 -21.23
N HIS A 262 13.24 10.73 -20.97
CA HIS A 262 12.04 11.57 -20.86
C HIS A 262 11.15 11.45 -22.11
N SER A 263 9.89 11.08 -21.93
CA SER A 263 8.83 11.37 -22.91
C SER A 263 7.53 11.62 -22.17
N ARG A 264 7.17 12.90 -22.09
CA ARG A 264 5.84 13.34 -21.64
C ARG A 264 4.82 13.10 -22.74
N LYS A 265 3.76 12.34 -22.44
CA LYS A 265 2.50 12.45 -23.19
C LYS A 265 1.34 12.34 -22.19
N HIS A 266 0.65 13.44 -22.04
CA HIS A 266 -0.59 13.55 -21.29
C HIS A 266 -1.74 12.82 -22.01
N GLY A 267 -2.54 12.08 -21.26
CA GLY A 267 -3.84 11.60 -21.67
C GLY A 267 -4.69 11.42 -20.43
N PHE A 268 -5.44 12.47 -20.06
CA PHE A 268 -6.49 12.38 -19.05
C PHE A 268 -7.76 11.87 -19.73
N PHE A 269 -8.37 10.84 -19.19
CA PHE A 269 -9.78 10.50 -19.38
C PHE A 269 -10.43 10.25 -18.03
#